data_4814b52fdee083fb82994a41d28706ff
#
_entry.id   4814b52fdee083fb82994a41d28706ff
#
_cell.length_a   1.000
_cell.length_b   1.000
_cell.length_c   1.000
_cell.angle_alpha   90.00
_cell.angle_beta   90.00
_cell.angle_gamma   90.00
#
_symmetry.space_group_name_H-M   'P 1'
#
loop_
_entity.id
_entity.type
_entity.pdbx_description
1 polymer ?
#
loop_
_entity_poly.entity_id
_entity_poly.type
_entity_poly.pdbx_seq_one_letter_code
_entity_poly.pdbx_strand_id
1 'polypeptide(L)'
;MDITQRFLNYTQFDTQSSEDSQTVPSTPKQLVFAEYLKKELEDEGLSDVEMDENGYIYATLKANTKKKTPTIGFISHYDTSPDCSGANIHPRIVKNYDGGDIVLSEGIVSSPTKFPELKAHVGEDLIVTDGHTLLGADDKAGIAEIVQAMCWLRDHDEVKHGDIRVAFNPDEEIGMGAHHFDVKKFGCEWAYTMDGGDLGDLEYENFNAASAKIHIKGVSVHPGYAKGKMVNANRLATEFATMLPTSETPEETEGYEGFYHLLGIQSNIESATLSYIIRDHDRNRFEDRKDFIEDCVAKMNEKYGEGTVTADVKDQYYNMKEKIDPNMHVIDIVVKAMQECGVPPKVEPIRGGTDGAQLSFKGLPCPNIFAGGVNFHGPYEFVSVQVMEKAMQVVTKICELTAEFND
;
A
#
# COMPACT_ATOMS: atom_id res chain seq x y z
N MET A 1 15.31 -22.14 -7.54
CA MET A 1 15.41 -21.51 -6.20
C MET A 1 14.05 -21.69 -5.53
N ASP A 2 13.96 -21.90 -4.21
CA ASP A 2 12.68 -21.91 -3.51
C ASP A 2 12.27 -20.49 -3.09
N ILE A 3 11.01 -20.32 -2.70
CA ILE A 3 10.42 -19.01 -2.37
C ILE A 3 11.12 -18.35 -1.17
N THR A 4 11.50 -19.13 -0.16
CA THR A 4 12.21 -18.64 1.03
C THR A 4 13.57 -18.05 0.68
N GLN A 5 14.35 -18.79 -0.11
CA GLN A 5 15.67 -18.33 -0.53
C GLN A 5 15.57 -17.12 -1.47
N ARG A 6 14.54 -17.07 -2.32
CA ARG A 6 14.26 -15.94 -3.21
C ARG A 6 13.99 -14.69 -2.39
N PHE A 7 13.07 -14.76 -1.43
CA PHE A 7 12.76 -13.65 -0.53
C PHE A 7 13.99 -13.19 0.27
N LEU A 8 14.74 -14.12 0.88
CA LEU A 8 15.97 -13.78 1.62
C LEU A 8 17.01 -13.07 0.75
N ASN A 9 17.11 -13.43 -0.53
CA ASN A 9 18.01 -12.72 -1.46
C ASN A 9 17.51 -11.29 -1.71
N TYR A 10 16.19 -11.08 -1.83
CA TYR A 10 15.62 -9.76 -2.08
C TYR A 10 15.79 -8.81 -0.89
N THR A 11 15.74 -9.32 0.34
CA THR A 11 15.98 -8.49 1.54
C THR A 11 17.40 -7.94 1.64
N GLN A 12 18.36 -8.45 0.86
CA GLN A 12 19.74 -7.95 0.86
C GLN A 12 19.90 -6.60 0.14
N PHE A 13 18.89 -6.18 -0.61
CA PHE A 13 18.89 -4.91 -1.33
C PHE A 13 18.19 -3.83 -0.50
N ASP A 14 18.91 -2.73 -0.28
CA ASP A 14 18.29 -1.51 0.25
C ASP A 14 17.53 -0.81 -0.88
N THR A 15 16.22 -0.75 -0.76
CA THR A 15 15.32 -0.17 -1.77
C THR A 15 14.42 0.94 -1.19
N GLN A 16 14.80 1.51 -0.05
CA GLN A 16 14.00 2.52 0.62
C GLN A 16 13.72 3.72 -0.28
N SER A 17 12.44 4.09 -0.38
CA SER A 17 11.94 5.28 -1.06
C SER A 17 12.17 6.58 -0.26
N SER A 18 11.88 7.73 -0.85
CA SER A 18 12.09 9.04 -0.22
C SER A 18 11.01 10.05 -0.65
N GLU A 19 10.24 10.54 0.31
CA GLU A 19 9.21 11.57 0.08
C GLU A 19 9.77 12.93 -0.39
N ASP A 20 11.02 13.23 -0.05
CA ASP A 20 11.66 14.51 -0.40
C ASP A 20 12.20 14.54 -1.83
N SER A 21 12.18 13.42 -2.53
CA SER A 21 12.76 13.29 -3.88
C SER A 21 11.87 13.90 -4.95
N GLN A 22 12.52 14.37 -6.02
CA GLN A 22 11.86 14.85 -7.23
C GLN A 22 12.15 13.93 -8.44
N THR A 23 12.82 12.80 -8.21
CA THR A 23 13.14 11.81 -9.26
C THR A 23 12.22 10.60 -9.17
N VAL A 24 12.15 9.82 -10.25
CA VAL A 24 11.50 8.51 -10.30
C VAL A 24 12.52 7.51 -10.85
N PRO A 25 12.87 6.45 -10.12
CA PRO A 25 12.52 6.19 -8.72
C PRO A 25 13.02 7.31 -7.78
N SER A 26 12.38 7.44 -6.63
CA SER A 26 12.73 8.45 -5.61
C SER A 26 14.15 8.29 -5.07
N THR A 27 14.69 7.08 -5.12
CA THR A 27 16.09 6.79 -4.76
C THR A 27 16.77 5.90 -5.81
N PRO A 28 18.03 6.18 -6.18
CA PRO A 28 18.74 5.39 -7.19
C PRO A 28 19.05 3.95 -6.74
N LYS A 29 19.05 3.67 -5.44
CA LYS A 29 19.27 2.32 -4.88
C LYS A 29 18.17 1.33 -5.25
N GLN A 30 16.97 1.81 -5.52
CA GLN A 30 15.87 1.01 -6.03
C GLN A 30 16.20 0.38 -7.39
N LEU A 31 16.90 1.10 -8.27
CA LEU A 31 17.31 0.59 -9.58
C LEU A 31 18.31 -0.57 -9.50
N VAL A 32 19.10 -0.66 -8.43
CA VAL A 32 20.05 -1.78 -8.24
C VAL A 32 19.27 -3.10 -8.08
N PHE A 33 18.19 -3.09 -7.31
CA PHE A 33 17.30 -4.24 -7.19
C PHE A 33 16.50 -4.49 -8.47
N ALA A 34 16.00 -3.43 -9.11
CA ALA A 34 15.26 -3.53 -10.35
C ALA A 34 16.07 -4.24 -11.46
N GLU A 35 17.36 -3.91 -11.62
CA GLU A 35 18.25 -4.60 -12.56
C GLU A 35 18.49 -6.07 -12.18
N TYR A 36 18.64 -6.37 -10.88
CA TYR A 36 18.75 -7.74 -10.40
C TYR A 36 17.48 -8.53 -10.73
N LEU A 37 16.30 -7.98 -10.42
CA LEU A 37 15.01 -8.64 -10.64
C LEU A 37 14.74 -8.83 -12.14
N LYS A 38 15.00 -7.81 -12.97
CA LYS A 38 14.90 -7.95 -14.43
C LYS A 38 15.73 -9.11 -14.95
N LYS A 39 16.99 -9.19 -14.52
CA LYS A 39 17.87 -10.29 -14.93
C LYS A 39 17.35 -11.65 -14.44
N GLU A 40 16.81 -11.74 -13.24
CA GLU A 40 16.22 -12.98 -12.72
C GLU A 40 15.04 -13.44 -13.58
N LEU A 41 14.14 -12.52 -13.98
CA LEU A 41 13.01 -12.83 -14.87
C LEU A 41 13.47 -13.35 -16.24
N GLU A 42 14.55 -12.77 -16.79
CA GLU A 42 15.18 -13.24 -18.03
C GLU A 42 15.78 -14.64 -17.85
N ASP A 43 16.53 -14.89 -16.78
CA ASP A 43 17.17 -16.17 -16.45
C ASP A 43 16.13 -17.27 -16.18
N GLU A 44 14.98 -16.92 -15.60
CA GLU A 44 13.83 -17.82 -15.38
C GLU A 44 13.00 -18.03 -16.67
N GLY A 45 13.35 -17.37 -17.77
CA GLY A 45 12.78 -17.60 -19.09
C GLY A 45 11.43 -16.96 -19.34
N LEU A 46 11.06 -15.91 -18.61
CA LEU A 46 9.91 -15.11 -18.97
C LEU A 46 10.16 -14.34 -20.27
N SER A 47 9.10 -14.10 -21.02
CA SER A 47 9.14 -13.37 -22.29
C SER A 47 8.90 -11.88 -22.09
N ASP A 48 9.31 -11.08 -23.07
CA ASP A 48 9.06 -9.64 -23.13
C ASP A 48 9.50 -8.90 -21.85
N VAL A 49 10.63 -9.33 -21.26
CA VAL A 49 11.19 -8.72 -20.05
C VAL A 49 11.80 -7.37 -20.42
N GLU A 50 11.25 -6.33 -19.85
CA GLU A 50 11.71 -4.97 -20.08
C GLU A 50 11.65 -4.13 -18.80
N MET A 51 12.52 -3.15 -18.68
CA MET A 51 12.47 -2.12 -17.67
C MET A 51 12.46 -0.76 -18.35
N ASP A 52 11.53 0.11 -17.97
CA ASP A 52 11.47 1.45 -18.52
C ASP A 52 12.44 2.42 -17.83
N GLU A 53 12.46 3.66 -18.29
CA GLU A 53 13.33 4.72 -17.78
C GLU A 53 13.03 5.13 -16.33
N ASN A 54 11.83 4.81 -15.84
CA ASN A 54 11.38 5.09 -14.48
C ASN A 54 11.55 3.87 -13.55
N GLY A 55 12.12 2.76 -14.04
CA GLY A 55 12.36 1.56 -13.25
C GLY A 55 11.19 0.57 -13.21
N TYR A 56 10.08 0.81 -13.93
CA TYR A 56 8.98 -0.16 -14.01
C TYR A 56 9.40 -1.38 -14.83
N ILE A 57 9.30 -2.55 -14.24
CA ILE A 57 9.65 -3.81 -14.88
C ILE A 57 8.37 -4.50 -15.34
N TYR A 58 8.36 -4.99 -16.58
CA TYR A 58 7.27 -5.78 -17.14
C TYR A 58 7.81 -7.08 -17.71
N ALA A 59 7.06 -8.17 -17.55
CA ALA A 59 7.39 -9.44 -18.19
C ALA A 59 6.10 -10.25 -18.47
N THR A 60 6.25 -11.33 -19.25
CA THR A 60 5.14 -12.19 -19.67
C THR A 60 5.50 -13.65 -19.48
N LEU A 61 4.65 -14.42 -18.81
CA LEU A 61 4.57 -15.85 -18.97
C LEU A 61 3.56 -16.15 -20.09
N LYS A 62 4.04 -16.69 -21.22
CA LYS A 62 3.20 -16.95 -22.39
C LYS A 62 2.23 -18.10 -22.14
N ALA A 63 1.02 -17.97 -22.69
CA ALA A 63 -0.03 -18.97 -22.61
C ALA A 63 0.46 -20.37 -23.03
N ASN A 64 0.05 -21.38 -22.29
CA ASN A 64 0.26 -22.79 -22.65
C ASN A 64 -1.03 -23.46 -23.18
N THR A 65 -2.06 -22.69 -23.49
CA THR A 65 -3.32 -23.12 -24.09
C THR A 65 -3.59 -22.42 -25.42
N LYS A 66 -4.37 -23.08 -26.30
CA LYS A 66 -4.87 -22.47 -27.56
C LYS A 66 -6.27 -21.81 -27.39
N LYS A 67 -6.88 -22.01 -26.23
CA LYS A 67 -8.15 -21.37 -25.89
C LYS A 67 -7.94 -19.87 -25.78
N LYS A 68 -8.88 -19.08 -26.31
CA LYS A 68 -8.88 -17.64 -26.04
C LYS A 68 -9.21 -17.41 -24.56
N THR A 69 -8.33 -16.77 -23.86
CA THR A 69 -8.43 -16.49 -22.43
C THR A 69 -8.15 -15.02 -22.18
N PRO A 70 -8.67 -14.43 -21.10
CA PRO A 70 -8.26 -13.09 -20.69
C PRO A 70 -6.75 -13.05 -20.39
N THR A 71 -6.12 -11.92 -20.67
CA THR A 71 -4.77 -11.61 -20.18
C THR A 71 -4.88 -10.95 -18.81
N ILE A 72 -4.29 -11.54 -17.79
CA ILE A 72 -4.32 -11.03 -16.42
C ILE A 72 -2.93 -10.63 -15.94
N GLY A 73 -2.88 -9.81 -14.90
CA GLY A 73 -1.62 -9.35 -14.35
C GLY A 73 -1.48 -9.56 -12.85
N PHE A 74 -0.21 -9.65 -12.40
CA PHE A 74 0.18 -9.56 -10.99
C PHE A 74 1.21 -8.46 -10.83
N ILE A 75 1.07 -7.68 -9.76
CA ILE A 75 1.86 -6.48 -9.52
C ILE A 75 2.34 -6.50 -8.07
N SER A 76 3.58 -6.11 -7.85
CA SER A 76 4.19 -5.90 -6.53
C SER A 76 5.15 -4.73 -6.60
N HIS A 77 5.29 -3.97 -5.52
CA HIS A 77 6.29 -2.91 -5.45
C HIS A 77 7.61 -3.42 -4.86
N TYR A 78 8.70 -2.78 -5.23
CA TYR A 78 10.02 -3.19 -4.76
C TYR A 78 10.70 -2.20 -3.83
N ASP A 79 10.13 -1.00 -3.66
CA ASP A 79 10.62 -0.08 -2.64
C ASP A 79 10.19 -0.53 -1.23
N THR A 80 10.83 0.01 -0.23
CA THR A 80 10.48 -0.16 1.17
C THR A 80 10.23 1.18 1.81
N SER A 81 9.37 1.17 2.84
CA SER A 81 8.94 2.36 3.55
C SER A 81 10.09 3.24 4.06
N PRO A 82 9.96 4.57 3.99
CA PRO A 82 10.89 5.49 4.62
C PRO A 82 10.80 5.52 6.15
N ASP A 83 9.77 4.93 6.76
CA ASP A 83 9.50 5.00 8.21
C ASP A 83 10.55 4.27 9.06
N CYS A 84 11.17 3.21 8.52
CA CYS A 84 12.19 2.45 9.18
C CYS A 84 13.31 2.08 8.20
N SER A 85 14.54 1.99 8.68
CA SER A 85 15.69 1.65 7.81
C SER A 85 15.50 0.28 7.15
N GLY A 86 15.66 0.23 5.82
CA GLY A 86 15.75 -0.98 5.00
C GLY A 86 17.18 -1.35 4.61
N ALA A 87 18.19 -0.71 5.23
CA ALA A 87 19.59 -0.95 4.91
C ALA A 87 20.23 -2.01 5.83
N ASN A 88 21.01 -2.93 5.25
CA ASN A 88 21.70 -3.99 5.97
C ASN A 88 20.75 -4.86 6.82
N ILE A 89 19.69 -5.33 6.23
CA ILE A 89 18.74 -6.23 6.87
C ILE A 89 19.44 -7.56 7.21
N HIS A 90 19.26 -8.01 8.44
CA HIS A 90 19.78 -9.30 8.93
C HIS A 90 18.63 -10.27 9.22
N PRO A 91 18.03 -10.88 8.16
CA PRO A 91 16.89 -11.76 8.34
C PRO A 91 17.34 -13.09 8.94
N ARG A 92 16.46 -13.70 9.76
CA ARG A 92 16.64 -15.06 10.25
C ARG A 92 15.32 -15.81 10.28
N ILE A 93 15.39 -17.12 10.22
CA ILE A 93 14.21 -17.99 10.26
C ILE A 93 14.04 -18.55 11.66
N VAL A 94 12.90 -18.29 12.27
CA VAL A 94 12.43 -18.93 13.51
C VAL A 94 11.63 -20.15 13.08
N LYS A 95 12.24 -21.33 13.19
CA LYS A 95 11.62 -22.58 12.78
C LYS A 95 10.56 -23.05 13.76
N ASN A 96 9.40 -23.50 13.24
CA ASN A 96 8.31 -24.09 14.00
C ASN A 96 7.96 -23.24 15.24
N TYR A 97 7.56 -22.00 14.99
CA TYR A 97 7.31 -21.01 16.03
C TYR A 97 6.41 -21.58 17.15
N ASP A 98 6.82 -21.48 18.37
CA ASP A 98 6.18 -22.13 19.53
C ASP A 98 5.08 -21.27 20.21
N GLY A 99 4.86 -20.04 19.75
CA GLY A 99 3.89 -19.09 20.32
C GLY A 99 4.44 -18.23 21.45
N GLY A 100 5.73 -18.34 21.77
CA GLY A 100 6.40 -17.54 22.80
C GLY A 100 7.04 -16.26 22.26
N ASP A 101 7.81 -15.60 23.11
CA ASP A 101 8.56 -14.40 22.74
C ASP A 101 9.70 -14.72 21.75
N ILE A 102 9.83 -13.92 20.71
CA ILE A 102 10.95 -13.98 19.76
C ILE A 102 11.97 -12.92 20.13
N VAL A 103 13.12 -13.32 20.64
CA VAL A 103 14.25 -12.40 20.88
C VAL A 103 14.86 -12.05 19.53
N LEU A 104 14.69 -10.81 19.06
CA LEU A 104 15.26 -10.32 17.80
C LEU A 104 16.74 -10.02 17.96
N SER A 105 17.10 -9.24 18.97
CA SER A 105 18.47 -8.98 19.43
C SER A 105 18.48 -8.65 20.92
N GLU A 106 19.64 -8.30 21.49
CA GLU A 106 19.74 -7.95 22.91
C GLU A 106 18.81 -6.78 23.26
N GLY A 107 17.86 -7.05 24.14
CA GLY A 107 16.86 -6.05 24.61
C GLY A 107 15.71 -5.78 23.66
N ILE A 108 15.67 -6.40 22.47
CA ILE A 108 14.56 -6.24 21.51
C ILE A 108 13.83 -7.57 21.35
N VAL A 109 12.55 -7.58 21.74
CA VAL A 109 11.73 -8.79 21.78
C VAL A 109 10.40 -8.53 21.06
N SER A 110 10.08 -9.38 20.09
CA SER A 110 8.75 -9.47 19.51
C SER A 110 7.93 -10.44 20.34
N SER A 111 6.94 -9.92 21.07
CA SER A 111 6.13 -10.68 22.02
C SER A 111 4.68 -10.77 21.55
N PRO A 112 4.03 -11.95 21.61
CA PRO A 112 2.60 -12.10 21.28
C PRO A 112 1.67 -11.37 22.27
N THR A 113 2.19 -10.82 23.35
CA THR A 113 1.45 -9.91 24.25
C THR A 113 1.35 -8.51 23.65
N LYS A 114 2.40 -8.06 22.96
CA LYS A 114 2.45 -6.75 22.28
C LYS A 114 1.95 -6.85 20.83
N PHE A 115 2.25 -7.95 20.17
CA PHE A 115 1.92 -8.24 18.76
C PHE A 115 1.10 -9.54 18.73
N PRO A 116 -0.23 -9.46 19.00
CA PRO A 116 -1.10 -10.64 19.11
C PRO A 116 -1.24 -11.43 17.81
N GLU A 117 -0.91 -10.84 16.67
CA GLU A 117 -0.89 -11.45 15.33
C GLU A 117 0.01 -12.69 15.29
N LEU A 118 1.13 -12.68 16.03
CA LEU A 118 2.04 -13.82 16.15
C LEU A 118 1.34 -15.13 16.58
N LYS A 119 0.22 -15.03 17.30
CA LYS A 119 -0.52 -16.22 17.79
C LYS A 119 -1.15 -17.04 16.68
N ALA A 120 -1.42 -16.42 15.54
CA ALA A 120 -1.98 -17.11 14.37
C ALA A 120 -0.97 -18.03 13.69
N HIS A 121 0.34 -17.79 13.91
CA HIS A 121 1.44 -18.44 13.20
C HIS A 121 2.16 -19.53 14.02
N VAL A 122 1.55 -20.02 15.11
CA VAL A 122 2.14 -21.11 15.92
C VAL A 122 2.28 -22.37 15.07
N GLY A 123 3.50 -22.91 15.03
CA GLY A 123 3.84 -24.08 14.22
C GLY A 123 4.41 -23.75 12.83
N GLU A 124 4.45 -22.46 12.47
CA GLU A 124 5.00 -22.00 11.19
C GLU A 124 6.47 -21.57 11.32
N ASP A 125 7.12 -21.45 10.17
CA ASP A 125 8.47 -20.91 10.04
C ASP A 125 8.38 -19.41 9.78
N LEU A 126 8.85 -18.58 10.72
CA LEU A 126 8.76 -17.13 10.59
C LEU A 126 10.11 -16.53 10.19
N ILE A 127 10.12 -15.70 9.17
CA ILE A 127 11.27 -14.85 8.83
C ILE A 127 11.10 -13.53 9.57
N VAL A 128 12.09 -13.17 10.37
CA VAL A 128 12.11 -11.96 11.20
C VAL A 128 13.41 -11.19 10.96
N THR A 129 13.42 -9.90 11.29
CA THR A 129 14.63 -9.06 11.34
C THR A 129 15.36 -9.19 12.68
N ASP A 130 16.49 -8.50 12.82
CA ASP A 130 17.22 -8.36 14.08
C ASP A 130 16.65 -7.27 15.01
N GLY A 131 15.58 -6.59 14.60
CA GLY A 131 14.93 -5.53 15.37
C GLY A 131 15.54 -4.14 15.21
N HIS A 132 16.50 -3.95 14.30
CA HIS A 132 17.13 -2.66 13.99
C HIS A 132 16.69 -2.08 12.65
N THR A 133 16.09 -2.90 11.79
CA THR A 133 15.58 -2.54 10.47
C THR A 133 14.17 -3.11 10.29
N LEU A 134 13.43 -2.63 9.29
CA LEU A 134 12.31 -3.39 8.75
C LEU A 134 12.82 -4.69 8.10
N LEU A 135 11.92 -5.60 7.74
CA LEU A 135 12.26 -6.84 7.00
C LEU A 135 12.16 -6.66 5.48
N GLY A 136 11.24 -5.83 5.04
CA GLY A 136 10.91 -5.64 3.62
C GLY A 136 10.02 -6.76 3.07
N ALA A 137 9.23 -7.42 3.91
CA ALA A 137 8.18 -8.31 3.45
C ALA A 137 7.15 -7.56 2.62
N ASP A 138 6.89 -6.33 3.00
CA ASP A 138 6.19 -5.31 2.25
C ASP A 138 7.17 -4.61 1.29
N ASP A 139 7.16 -4.87 -0.05
CA ASP A 139 6.35 -5.93 -0.69
C ASP A 139 7.23 -6.95 -1.44
N LYS A 140 8.46 -7.20 -0.94
CA LYS A 140 9.36 -8.21 -1.55
C LYS A 140 8.86 -9.65 -1.38
N ALA A 141 7.93 -9.88 -0.42
CA ALA A 141 7.25 -11.17 -0.33
C ALA A 141 6.35 -11.40 -1.54
N GLY A 142 5.52 -10.44 -1.89
CA GLY A 142 4.69 -10.50 -3.10
C GLY A 142 5.51 -10.67 -4.37
N ILE A 143 6.66 -9.99 -4.50
CA ILE A 143 7.58 -10.24 -5.63
C ILE A 143 8.03 -11.70 -5.67
N ALA A 144 8.47 -12.25 -4.53
CA ALA A 144 8.94 -13.62 -4.46
C ALA A 144 7.84 -14.64 -4.82
N GLU A 145 6.62 -14.39 -4.38
CA GLU A 145 5.43 -15.18 -4.65
C GLU A 145 5.05 -15.17 -6.13
N ILE A 146 5.00 -13.99 -6.74
CA ILE A 146 4.72 -13.84 -8.17
C ILE A 146 5.78 -14.59 -9.00
N VAL A 147 7.06 -14.33 -8.76
CA VAL A 147 8.14 -14.95 -9.55
C VAL A 147 8.13 -16.45 -9.34
N GLN A 148 7.92 -16.94 -8.11
CA GLN A 148 7.85 -18.38 -7.83
C GLN A 148 6.64 -19.03 -8.50
N ALA A 149 5.48 -18.36 -8.54
CA ALA A 149 4.29 -18.84 -9.23
C ALA A 149 4.53 -18.96 -10.75
N MET A 150 5.20 -17.97 -11.36
CA MET A 150 5.54 -18.02 -12.78
C MET A 150 6.48 -19.18 -13.10
N CYS A 151 7.50 -19.41 -12.26
CA CYS A 151 8.40 -20.56 -12.40
C CYS A 151 7.65 -21.88 -12.27
N TRP A 152 6.76 -21.97 -11.28
CA TRP A 152 5.98 -23.19 -11.05
C TRP A 152 5.06 -23.49 -12.24
N LEU A 153 4.31 -22.50 -12.75
CA LEU A 153 3.43 -22.66 -13.92
C LEU A 153 4.20 -23.04 -15.19
N ARG A 154 5.39 -22.47 -15.41
CA ARG A 154 6.28 -22.84 -16.53
C ARG A 154 6.64 -24.33 -16.48
N ASP A 155 6.90 -24.84 -15.28
CA ASP A 155 7.38 -26.21 -15.08
C ASP A 155 6.23 -27.24 -14.98
N HIS A 156 4.95 -26.78 -15.00
CA HIS A 156 3.74 -27.60 -14.86
C HIS A 156 2.76 -27.39 -16.03
N ASP A 157 3.14 -27.86 -17.21
CA ASP A 157 2.37 -27.72 -18.45
C ASP A 157 0.94 -28.32 -18.39
N GLU A 158 0.65 -29.18 -17.43
CA GLU A 158 -0.68 -29.75 -17.19
C GLU A 158 -1.65 -28.68 -16.67
N VAL A 159 -1.18 -27.65 -15.95
CA VAL A 159 -1.99 -26.52 -15.49
C VAL A 159 -2.09 -25.51 -16.63
N LYS A 160 -3.30 -25.34 -17.17
CA LYS A 160 -3.53 -24.47 -18.32
C LYS A 160 -3.77 -23.04 -17.88
N HIS A 161 -3.10 -22.10 -18.57
CA HIS A 161 -3.23 -20.65 -18.33
C HIS A 161 -3.13 -19.87 -19.64
N GLY A 162 -3.70 -18.67 -19.64
CA GLY A 162 -3.54 -17.67 -20.69
C GLY A 162 -2.20 -16.93 -20.60
N ASP A 163 -2.05 -15.85 -21.34
CA ASP A 163 -0.94 -14.93 -21.13
C ASP A 163 -1.06 -14.29 -19.73
N ILE A 164 0.01 -14.38 -18.94
CA ILE A 164 0.10 -13.77 -17.61
C ILE A 164 1.15 -12.68 -17.68
N ARG A 165 0.77 -11.47 -17.30
CA ARG A 165 1.69 -10.36 -17.19
C ARG A 165 2.12 -10.19 -15.75
N VAL A 166 3.38 -9.84 -15.53
CA VAL A 166 3.86 -9.43 -14.21
C VAL A 166 4.47 -8.04 -14.33
N ALA A 167 4.29 -7.24 -13.28
CA ALA A 167 4.90 -5.93 -13.22
C ALA A 167 5.45 -5.67 -11.81
N PHE A 168 6.56 -4.97 -11.75
CA PHE A 168 7.19 -4.57 -10.49
C PHE A 168 7.56 -3.08 -10.58
N ASN A 169 7.16 -2.32 -9.58
CA ASN A 169 7.23 -0.86 -9.62
C ASN A 169 7.93 -0.24 -8.41
N PRO A 170 8.52 0.95 -8.58
CA PRO A 170 9.09 1.74 -7.50
C PRO A 170 8.03 2.58 -6.79
N ASP A 171 8.40 3.15 -5.63
CA ASP A 171 7.80 4.32 -5.00
C ASP A 171 6.30 4.16 -4.61
N GLU A 172 5.84 2.92 -4.35
CA GLU A 172 4.51 2.68 -3.81
C GLU A 172 4.36 3.34 -2.44
N GLU A 173 5.33 3.14 -1.57
CA GLU A 173 5.36 3.55 -0.16
C GLU A 173 5.29 5.07 0.06
N ILE A 174 5.49 5.83 -0.99
CA ILE A 174 5.31 7.30 -1.02
C ILE A 174 4.12 7.71 -1.90
N GLY A 175 3.26 6.75 -2.28
CA GLY A 175 2.04 6.96 -3.07
C GLY A 175 2.27 7.29 -4.54
N MET A 176 3.45 7.03 -5.08
CA MET A 176 3.84 7.37 -6.45
C MET A 176 3.90 6.16 -7.38
N GLY A 177 3.73 4.94 -6.88
CA GLY A 177 3.93 3.70 -7.63
C GLY A 177 3.06 3.57 -8.87
N ALA A 178 1.81 4.00 -8.84
CA ALA A 178 0.94 3.96 -10.00
C ALA A 178 1.15 5.12 -10.99
N HIS A 179 1.92 6.18 -10.65
CA HIS A 179 1.95 7.42 -11.43
C HIS A 179 2.43 7.24 -12.87
N HIS A 180 3.56 6.57 -13.06
CA HIS A 180 4.17 6.32 -14.37
C HIS A 180 3.85 4.92 -14.91
N PHE A 181 3.04 4.13 -14.19
CA PHE A 181 2.64 2.81 -14.64
C PHE A 181 1.85 2.89 -15.94
N ASP A 182 2.35 2.23 -16.99
CA ASP A 182 1.71 2.19 -18.30
C ASP A 182 0.72 1.02 -18.41
N VAL A 183 -0.54 1.28 -18.03
CA VAL A 183 -1.63 0.30 -18.08
C VAL A 183 -1.84 -0.25 -19.49
N LYS A 184 -1.67 0.57 -20.55
CA LYS A 184 -1.85 0.13 -21.94
C LYS A 184 -0.76 -0.83 -22.38
N LYS A 185 0.50 -0.54 -21.99
CA LYS A 185 1.65 -1.41 -22.24
C LYS A 185 1.55 -2.70 -21.45
N PHE A 186 1.08 -2.62 -20.21
CA PHE A 186 0.81 -3.80 -19.39
C PHE A 186 -0.24 -4.70 -20.02
N GLY A 187 -1.31 -4.13 -20.62
CA GLY A 187 -2.20 -4.81 -21.55
C GLY A 187 -3.06 -5.92 -20.95
N CYS A 188 -3.37 -5.85 -19.66
CA CYS A 188 -4.24 -6.78 -18.96
C CYS A 188 -5.69 -6.32 -18.95
N GLU A 189 -6.63 -7.27 -18.92
CA GLU A 189 -8.05 -6.99 -18.70
C GLU A 189 -8.32 -6.63 -17.23
N TRP A 190 -7.60 -7.28 -16.30
CA TRP A 190 -7.51 -6.93 -14.89
C TRP A 190 -6.19 -7.41 -14.30
N ALA A 191 -5.88 -6.97 -13.11
CA ALA A 191 -4.69 -7.39 -12.38
C ALA A 191 -4.97 -7.54 -10.88
N TYR A 192 -3.97 -7.99 -10.15
CA TYR A 192 -3.97 -8.11 -8.70
C TYR A 192 -2.65 -7.54 -8.16
N THR A 193 -2.70 -6.68 -7.16
CA THR A 193 -1.52 -6.35 -6.35
C THR A 193 -1.34 -7.42 -5.29
N MET A 194 -0.12 -7.92 -5.13
CA MET A 194 0.27 -8.88 -4.08
C MET A 194 0.86 -8.12 -2.89
N ASP A 195 0.08 -7.21 -2.32
CA ASP A 195 0.52 -6.19 -1.37
C ASP A 195 -0.42 -6.13 -0.14
N GLY A 196 -1.16 -7.21 0.09
CA GLY A 196 -2.03 -7.35 1.25
C GLY A 196 -1.29 -7.92 2.46
N GLY A 197 -1.99 -7.91 3.59
CA GLY A 197 -1.46 -8.37 4.87
C GLY A 197 -1.41 -9.89 5.01
N ASP A 198 -1.95 -10.39 6.12
CA ASP A 198 -1.87 -11.79 6.52
C ASP A 198 -2.77 -12.71 5.68
N LEU A 199 -2.63 -14.01 5.92
CA LEU A 199 -3.30 -15.10 5.22
C LEU A 199 -4.80 -14.84 5.02
N GLY A 200 -5.19 -14.79 3.77
CA GLY A 200 -6.59 -14.69 3.34
C GLY A 200 -7.09 -13.27 3.12
N ASP A 201 -6.30 -12.25 3.37
CA ASP A 201 -6.70 -10.87 3.14
C ASP A 201 -6.97 -10.65 1.63
N LEU A 202 -8.16 -10.10 1.35
CA LEU A 202 -8.62 -9.74 0.02
C LEU A 202 -9.30 -8.37 0.11
N GLU A 203 -8.70 -7.40 -0.52
CA GLU A 203 -9.06 -6.01 -0.35
C GLU A 203 -9.41 -5.39 -1.70
N TYR A 204 -10.63 -4.91 -1.83
CA TYR A 204 -11.13 -4.21 -3.01
C TYR A 204 -11.92 -2.94 -2.65
N GLU A 205 -11.79 -2.50 -1.40
CA GLU A 205 -12.27 -1.23 -0.89
C GLU A 205 -11.14 -0.51 -0.14
N ASN A 206 -11.02 0.79 -0.34
CA ASN A 206 -10.07 1.65 0.33
C ASN A 206 -10.68 3.01 0.61
N PHE A 207 -10.04 3.83 1.41
CA PHE A 207 -10.50 5.21 1.60
C PHE A 207 -10.53 6.01 0.30
N ASN A 208 -11.50 6.95 0.17
CA ASN A 208 -11.30 8.17 -0.57
C ASN A 208 -10.42 9.09 0.26
N ALA A 209 -9.51 9.80 -0.35
CA ALA A 209 -8.49 10.57 0.32
C ALA A 209 -8.32 11.97 -0.25
N ALA A 210 -8.22 12.94 0.65
CA ALA A 210 -7.83 14.30 0.32
C ALA A 210 -6.84 14.84 1.35
N SER A 211 -6.05 15.82 0.94
CA SER A 211 -5.29 16.69 1.82
C SER A 211 -5.98 18.06 1.91
N ALA A 212 -5.87 18.71 3.07
CA ALA A 212 -6.32 20.07 3.22
C ALA A 212 -5.26 20.92 3.94
N LYS A 213 -4.86 22.03 3.33
CA LYS A 213 -3.98 23.03 3.95
C LYS A 213 -4.80 24.29 4.26
N ILE A 214 -4.90 24.61 5.54
CA ILE A 214 -5.64 25.79 6.01
C ILE A 214 -4.62 26.88 6.29
N HIS A 215 -4.71 27.97 5.55
CA HIS A 215 -3.84 29.12 5.70
C HIS A 215 -4.59 30.26 6.41
N ILE A 216 -3.98 30.80 7.45
CA ILE A 216 -4.56 31.87 8.29
C ILE A 216 -3.62 33.07 8.29
N LYS A 217 -4.17 34.24 8.00
CA LYS A 217 -3.46 35.51 8.06
C LYS A 217 -3.76 36.25 9.37
N GLY A 218 -2.73 36.65 10.07
CA GLY A 218 -2.82 37.44 11.26
C GLY A 218 -2.35 38.89 11.05
N VAL A 219 -2.53 39.70 12.08
CA VAL A 219 -2.03 41.08 12.14
C VAL A 219 -1.32 41.27 13.47
N SER A 220 -0.02 41.48 13.43
CA SER A 220 0.80 41.72 14.60
C SER A 220 0.84 43.22 14.95
N VAL A 221 0.66 43.52 16.22
CA VAL A 221 0.89 44.84 16.80
C VAL A 221 1.45 44.67 18.21
N HIS A 222 2.01 45.75 18.79
CA HIS A 222 2.52 45.72 20.16
C HIS A 222 1.43 45.25 21.14
N PRO A 223 1.65 44.25 21.99
CA PRO A 223 0.61 43.65 22.85
C PRO A 223 -0.14 44.65 23.73
N GLY A 224 0.55 45.68 24.22
CA GLY A 224 -0.06 46.74 25.05
C GLY A 224 -1.08 47.59 24.31
N TYR A 225 -1.11 47.57 22.98
CA TYR A 225 -2.01 48.35 22.11
C TYR A 225 -2.84 47.49 21.18
N ALA A 226 -2.95 46.22 21.47
CA ALA A 226 -3.51 45.18 20.59
C ALA A 226 -5.03 45.20 20.49
N LYS A 227 -5.76 45.78 21.46
CA LYS A 227 -7.22 45.76 21.50
C LYS A 227 -7.83 46.37 20.24
N GLY A 228 -8.64 45.56 19.52
CA GLY A 228 -9.31 45.95 18.27
C GLY A 228 -8.39 46.09 17.06
N LYS A 229 -7.12 45.62 17.14
CA LYS A 229 -6.13 45.74 16.07
C LYS A 229 -5.41 44.43 15.78
N MET A 230 -5.01 43.68 16.81
CA MET A 230 -4.28 42.42 16.63
C MET A 230 -5.23 41.31 16.19
N VAL A 231 -4.83 40.59 15.17
CA VAL A 231 -5.39 39.27 14.80
C VAL A 231 -4.26 38.26 14.97
N ASN A 232 -4.35 37.44 16.01
CA ASN A 232 -3.31 36.47 16.30
C ASN A 232 -3.61 35.11 15.61
N ALA A 233 -2.85 34.80 14.58
CA ALA A 233 -3.06 33.57 13.78
C ALA A 233 -2.93 32.28 14.60
N ASN A 234 -2.11 32.26 15.68
CA ASN A 234 -2.06 31.10 16.58
C ASN A 234 -3.43 30.83 17.24
N ARG A 235 -4.13 31.87 17.69
CA ARG A 235 -5.46 31.69 18.30
C ARG A 235 -6.50 31.24 17.30
N LEU A 236 -6.44 31.79 16.08
CA LEU A 236 -7.35 31.40 15.01
C LEU A 236 -7.11 29.97 14.59
N ALA A 237 -5.85 29.49 14.52
CA ALA A 237 -5.51 28.13 14.24
C ALA A 237 -6.09 27.16 15.28
N THR A 238 -5.97 27.52 16.57
CA THR A 238 -6.57 26.70 17.64
C THR A 238 -8.09 26.70 17.54
N GLU A 239 -8.72 27.86 17.25
CA GLU A 239 -10.17 27.93 17.06
C GLU A 239 -10.62 27.06 15.88
N PHE A 240 -9.95 27.17 14.72
CA PHE A 240 -10.26 26.34 13.55
C PHE A 240 -10.16 24.85 13.87
N ALA A 241 -9.08 24.40 14.52
CA ALA A 241 -8.88 23.00 14.87
C ALA A 241 -9.99 22.45 15.78
N THR A 242 -10.57 23.30 16.66
CA THR A 242 -11.70 22.89 17.53
C THR A 242 -13.06 22.92 16.84
N MET A 243 -13.16 23.40 15.60
CA MET A 243 -14.40 23.33 14.83
C MET A 243 -14.64 21.94 14.23
N LEU A 244 -13.57 21.16 14.05
CA LEU A 244 -13.65 19.79 13.54
C LEU A 244 -14.08 18.83 14.66
N PRO A 245 -14.86 17.77 14.33
CA PRO A 245 -15.36 16.81 15.32
C PRO A 245 -14.21 16.04 15.99
N THR A 246 -14.14 16.06 17.31
CA THR A 246 -13.11 15.34 18.08
C THR A 246 -13.32 13.83 18.10
N SER A 247 -14.52 13.35 17.76
CA SER A 247 -14.86 11.92 17.63
C SER A 247 -14.52 11.36 16.23
N GLU A 248 -14.08 12.20 15.30
CA GLU A 248 -13.78 11.80 13.93
C GLU A 248 -12.27 12.01 13.64
N THR A 249 -11.45 11.43 14.51
CA THR A 249 -10.00 11.37 14.37
C THR A 249 -9.53 9.92 14.22
N PRO A 250 -8.32 9.66 13.73
CA PRO A 250 -7.81 8.27 13.61
C PRO A 250 -7.85 7.49 14.92
N GLU A 251 -7.64 8.17 16.06
CA GLU A 251 -7.62 7.60 17.41
C GLU A 251 -9.02 7.17 17.89
N GLU A 252 -10.08 7.71 17.30
CA GLU A 252 -11.47 7.51 17.73
C GLU A 252 -12.32 6.76 16.68
N THR A 253 -11.71 6.32 15.58
CA THR A 253 -12.44 5.70 14.45
C THR A 253 -11.86 4.35 14.04
N GLU A 254 -12.74 3.43 13.60
CA GLU A 254 -12.37 2.10 13.12
C GLU A 254 -13.20 1.67 11.89
N GLY A 255 -12.84 0.56 11.26
CA GLY A 255 -13.58 -0.04 10.14
C GLY A 255 -13.85 0.98 9.02
N TYR A 256 -15.13 1.19 8.71
CA TYR A 256 -15.59 2.10 7.66
C TYR A 256 -15.71 3.57 8.07
N GLU A 257 -15.41 3.89 9.31
CA GLU A 257 -15.54 5.26 9.81
C GLU A 257 -14.44 6.16 9.26
N GLY A 258 -14.84 7.29 8.69
CA GLY A 258 -13.94 8.31 8.15
C GLY A 258 -13.45 9.29 9.21
N PHE A 259 -12.40 10.05 8.89
CA PHE A 259 -11.80 10.96 9.84
C PHE A 259 -11.18 12.21 9.19
N TYR A 260 -10.90 13.21 10.06
CA TYR A 260 -9.98 14.31 9.83
C TYR A 260 -8.75 14.10 10.70
N HIS A 261 -7.57 14.08 10.12
CA HIS A 261 -6.33 13.95 10.87
C HIS A 261 -5.47 15.18 10.73
N LEU A 262 -5.24 15.88 11.84
CA LEU A 262 -4.34 17.01 11.89
C LEU A 262 -2.89 16.54 11.98
N LEU A 263 -2.15 16.66 10.88
CA LEU A 263 -0.74 16.26 10.79
C LEU A 263 0.20 17.27 11.47
N GLY A 264 -0.16 18.55 11.45
CA GLY A 264 0.70 19.57 12.04
C GLY A 264 0.16 20.97 11.94
N ILE A 265 0.68 21.82 12.82
CA ILE A 265 0.43 23.28 12.85
C ILE A 265 1.77 24.01 12.84
N GLN A 266 1.99 24.81 11.82
CA GLN A 266 3.11 25.77 11.77
C GLN A 266 2.54 27.18 11.93
N SER A 267 2.91 27.89 12.99
CA SER A 267 2.25 29.16 13.27
C SER A 267 3.11 30.19 14.03
N ASN A 268 2.77 31.43 13.81
CA ASN A 268 3.22 32.61 14.58
C ASN A 268 2.06 33.62 14.68
N ILE A 269 2.31 34.88 15.14
CA ILE A 269 1.24 35.86 15.27
C ILE A 269 0.66 36.25 13.92
N GLU A 270 1.47 36.33 12.86
CA GLU A 270 1.12 36.89 11.56
C GLU A 270 0.60 35.83 10.57
N SER A 271 0.91 34.54 10.80
CA SER A 271 0.49 33.45 9.92
C SER A 271 0.35 32.14 10.64
N ALA A 272 -0.54 31.29 10.15
CA ALA A 272 -0.60 29.89 10.53
C ALA A 272 -0.94 29.02 9.31
N THR A 273 -0.42 27.80 9.31
CA THR A 273 -0.79 26.74 8.36
C THR A 273 -1.10 25.47 9.15
N LEU A 274 -2.30 24.95 8.98
CA LEU A 274 -2.68 23.64 9.50
C LEU A 274 -2.73 22.67 8.33
N SER A 275 -2.15 21.49 8.51
CA SER A 275 -2.14 20.42 7.50
C SER A 275 -3.00 19.26 7.97
N TYR A 276 -4.02 18.92 7.17
CA TYR A 276 -4.94 17.80 7.42
C TYR A 276 -4.89 16.79 6.31
N ILE A 277 -5.19 15.54 6.65
CA ILE A 277 -5.68 14.53 5.70
C ILE A 277 -7.13 14.19 6.05
N ILE A 278 -7.93 13.95 5.01
CA ILE A 278 -9.36 13.63 5.08
C ILE A 278 -9.54 12.25 4.48
N ARG A 279 -10.27 11.37 5.16
CA ARG A 279 -10.50 9.99 4.75
C ARG A 279 -11.96 9.61 4.97
N ASP A 280 -12.57 8.93 4.00
CA ASP A 280 -13.85 8.24 4.15
C ASP A 280 -14.01 7.17 3.08
N HIS A 281 -14.61 6.02 3.40
CA HIS A 281 -14.90 4.98 2.40
C HIS A 281 -16.09 5.36 1.50
N ASP A 282 -17.08 6.05 2.05
CA ASP A 282 -18.24 6.51 1.29
C ASP A 282 -17.91 7.81 0.53
N ARG A 283 -18.17 7.82 -0.78
CA ARG A 283 -17.88 8.97 -1.64
C ARG A 283 -18.66 10.22 -1.24
N ASN A 284 -19.94 10.09 -0.89
CA ASN A 284 -20.75 11.25 -0.54
C ASN A 284 -20.30 11.84 0.80
N ARG A 285 -20.04 10.99 1.80
CA ARG A 285 -19.49 11.44 3.09
C ARG A 285 -18.12 12.09 2.92
N PHE A 286 -17.30 11.58 2.02
CA PHE A 286 -16.01 12.17 1.70
C PHE A 286 -16.16 13.60 1.14
N GLU A 287 -17.11 13.81 0.19
CA GLU A 287 -17.43 15.14 -0.32
C GLU A 287 -17.99 16.04 0.80
N ASP A 288 -18.94 15.54 1.59
CA ASP A 288 -19.49 16.28 2.75
C ASP A 288 -18.40 16.72 3.74
N ARG A 289 -17.35 15.90 3.94
CA ARG A 289 -16.20 16.24 4.78
C ARG A 289 -15.37 17.41 4.22
N LYS A 290 -15.17 17.44 2.91
CA LYS A 290 -14.46 18.56 2.26
C LYS A 290 -15.30 19.83 2.33
N ASP A 291 -16.60 19.73 2.06
CA ASP A 291 -17.54 20.86 2.18
C ASP A 291 -17.57 21.42 3.61
N PHE A 292 -17.49 20.55 4.62
CA PHE A 292 -17.43 20.99 6.02
C PHE A 292 -16.16 21.81 6.34
N ILE A 293 -15.02 21.49 5.73
CA ILE A 293 -13.80 22.33 5.83
C ILE A 293 -14.07 23.73 5.26
N GLU A 294 -14.69 23.81 4.09
CA GLU A 294 -15.03 25.10 3.46
C GLU A 294 -16.06 25.89 4.29
N ASP A 295 -17.03 25.22 4.90
CA ASP A 295 -17.97 25.84 5.84
C ASP A 295 -17.25 26.43 7.08
N CYS A 296 -16.24 25.72 7.61
CA CYS A 296 -15.42 26.22 8.70
C CYS A 296 -14.64 27.47 8.28
N VAL A 297 -14.07 27.47 7.08
CA VAL A 297 -13.38 28.63 6.49
C VAL A 297 -14.34 29.81 6.36
N ALA A 298 -15.54 29.58 5.83
CA ALA A 298 -16.55 30.64 5.68
C ALA A 298 -16.96 31.27 7.02
N LYS A 299 -17.22 30.43 8.04
CA LYS A 299 -17.54 30.91 9.41
C LYS A 299 -16.42 31.73 10.02
N MET A 300 -15.16 31.32 9.82
CA MET A 300 -14.01 32.11 10.30
C MET A 300 -13.89 33.44 9.58
N ASN A 301 -14.11 33.49 8.27
CA ASN A 301 -14.07 34.72 7.48
C ASN A 301 -15.24 35.67 7.82
N GLU A 302 -16.44 35.14 8.09
CA GLU A 302 -17.55 35.96 8.60
C GLU A 302 -17.16 36.66 9.91
N LYS A 303 -16.46 35.98 10.80
CA LYS A 303 -16.09 36.51 12.12
C LYS A 303 -14.88 37.44 12.09
N TYR A 304 -13.86 37.12 11.27
CA TYR A 304 -12.55 37.78 11.29
C TYR A 304 -12.24 38.65 10.07
N GLY A 305 -13.11 38.60 9.07
CA GLY A 305 -12.94 39.33 7.81
C GLY A 305 -12.57 38.43 6.66
N GLU A 306 -13.06 38.76 5.47
CA GLU A 306 -12.87 38.01 4.23
C GLU A 306 -11.38 37.81 3.90
N GLY A 307 -11.00 36.63 3.53
CA GLY A 307 -9.62 36.23 3.16
C GLY A 307 -8.67 36.10 4.36
N THR A 308 -9.17 36.16 5.61
CA THR A 308 -8.38 35.86 6.81
C THR A 308 -8.00 34.36 6.86
N VAL A 309 -8.92 33.50 6.47
CA VAL A 309 -8.70 32.03 6.39
C VAL A 309 -8.96 31.57 4.97
N THR A 310 -8.09 30.71 4.44
CA THR A 310 -8.28 30.06 3.14
C THR A 310 -7.93 28.58 3.26
N ALA A 311 -8.58 27.72 2.47
CA ALA A 311 -8.25 26.32 2.36
C ALA A 311 -7.72 25.97 0.94
N ASP A 312 -6.76 25.07 0.88
CA ASP A 312 -6.32 24.37 -0.34
C ASP A 312 -6.60 22.88 -0.13
N VAL A 313 -7.73 22.42 -0.68
CA VAL A 313 -8.19 21.03 -0.56
C VAL A 313 -7.89 20.31 -1.87
N LYS A 314 -7.19 19.17 -1.81
CA LYS A 314 -6.77 18.39 -2.97
C LYS A 314 -7.09 16.93 -2.78
N ASP A 315 -7.84 16.35 -3.71
CA ASP A 315 -8.06 14.92 -3.77
C ASP A 315 -6.74 14.20 -4.12
N GLN A 316 -6.52 13.05 -3.48
CA GLN A 316 -5.32 12.24 -3.65
C GLN A 316 -5.63 10.94 -4.41
N TYR A 317 -6.61 10.18 -3.93
CA TYR A 317 -7.09 8.95 -4.55
C TYR A 317 -8.54 8.67 -4.10
N TYR A 318 -9.15 7.67 -4.74
CA TYR A 318 -10.53 7.31 -4.48
C TYR A 318 -10.68 5.81 -4.17
N ASN A 319 -11.82 5.43 -3.60
CA ASN A 319 -12.15 4.04 -3.29
C ASN A 319 -12.28 3.22 -4.58
N MET A 320 -11.40 2.21 -4.74
CA MET A 320 -11.38 1.34 -5.91
C MET A 320 -12.66 0.52 -6.10
N LYS A 321 -13.48 0.36 -5.07
CA LYS A 321 -14.77 -0.32 -5.14
C LYS A 321 -15.63 0.19 -6.30
N GLU A 322 -15.61 1.49 -6.57
CA GLU A 322 -16.34 2.08 -7.71
C GLU A 322 -15.96 1.46 -9.06
N LYS A 323 -14.74 0.93 -9.18
CA LYS A 323 -14.18 0.30 -10.37
C LYS A 323 -14.24 -1.21 -10.33
N ILE A 324 -14.25 -1.79 -9.14
CA ILE A 324 -14.34 -3.24 -8.94
C ILE A 324 -15.79 -3.72 -9.02
N ASP A 325 -16.77 -3.00 -8.47
CA ASP A 325 -18.19 -3.40 -8.48
C ASP A 325 -18.73 -3.78 -9.87
N PRO A 326 -18.40 -3.06 -10.97
CA PRO A 326 -18.78 -3.50 -12.32
C PRO A 326 -18.05 -4.75 -12.81
N ASN A 327 -17.00 -5.19 -12.11
CA ASN A 327 -16.09 -6.26 -12.51
C ASN A 327 -15.96 -7.34 -11.42
N MET A 328 -17.03 -7.66 -10.70
CA MET A 328 -16.97 -8.57 -9.54
C MET A 328 -16.45 -9.97 -9.85
N HIS A 329 -16.48 -10.40 -11.13
CA HIS A 329 -15.84 -11.67 -11.55
C HIS A 329 -14.36 -11.75 -11.15
N VAL A 330 -13.67 -10.60 -11.08
CA VAL A 330 -12.26 -10.51 -10.63
C VAL A 330 -12.13 -10.97 -9.17
N ILE A 331 -13.09 -10.60 -8.32
CA ILE A 331 -13.15 -11.00 -6.91
C ILE A 331 -13.61 -12.45 -6.77
N ASP A 332 -14.64 -12.87 -7.55
CA ASP A 332 -15.16 -14.23 -7.50
C ASP A 332 -14.08 -15.27 -7.83
N ILE A 333 -13.20 -14.97 -8.80
CA ILE A 333 -12.06 -15.83 -9.17
C ILE A 333 -11.09 -15.98 -7.98
N VAL A 334 -10.73 -14.87 -7.30
CA VAL A 334 -9.82 -14.92 -6.14
C VAL A 334 -10.44 -15.68 -4.99
N VAL A 335 -11.70 -15.39 -4.65
CA VAL A 335 -12.42 -16.09 -3.58
C VAL A 335 -12.43 -17.59 -3.83
N LYS A 336 -12.73 -18.00 -5.07
CA LYS A 336 -12.71 -19.43 -5.45
C LYS A 336 -11.30 -20.01 -5.37
N ALA A 337 -10.29 -19.27 -5.86
CA ALA A 337 -8.90 -19.72 -5.79
C ALA A 337 -8.44 -19.94 -4.34
N MET A 338 -8.71 -18.98 -3.46
CA MET A 338 -8.40 -19.11 -2.04
C MET A 338 -9.08 -20.32 -1.42
N GLN A 339 -10.39 -20.50 -1.65
CA GLN A 339 -11.15 -21.64 -1.12
C GLN A 339 -10.59 -22.98 -1.60
N GLU A 340 -10.24 -23.11 -2.88
CA GLU A 340 -9.65 -24.33 -3.44
C GLU A 340 -8.23 -24.59 -2.91
N CYS A 341 -7.50 -23.55 -2.51
CA CYS A 341 -6.21 -23.65 -1.83
C CYS A 341 -6.33 -23.86 -0.30
N GLY A 342 -7.56 -23.95 0.24
CA GLY A 342 -7.81 -24.11 1.67
C GLY A 342 -7.53 -22.84 2.49
N VAL A 343 -7.61 -21.67 1.86
CA VAL A 343 -7.46 -20.36 2.48
C VAL A 343 -8.85 -19.72 2.61
N PRO A 344 -9.33 -19.46 3.83
CA PRO A 344 -10.58 -18.72 4.01
C PRO A 344 -10.40 -17.25 3.65
N PRO A 345 -11.15 -16.71 2.67
CA PRO A 345 -11.05 -15.30 2.32
C PRO A 345 -11.51 -14.40 3.47
N LYS A 346 -10.74 -13.36 3.74
CA LYS A 346 -11.05 -12.26 4.65
C LYS A 346 -11.18 -10.99 3.82
N VAL A 347 -12.41 -10.51 3.67
CA VAL A 347 -12.67 -9.30 2.90
C VAL A 347 -12.82 -8.14 3.88
N GLU A 348 -11.83 -7.27 3.89
CA GLU A 348 -11.80 -6.09 4.77
C GLU A 348 -11.44 -4.85 3.97
N PRO A 349 -11.92 -3.65 4.36
CA PRO A 349 -11.55 -2.42 3.69
C PRO A 349 -10.17 -1.93 4.16
N ILE A 350 -9.37 -1.44 3.23
CA ILE A 350 -8.10 -0.79 3.53
C ILE A 350 -8.37 0.60 4.11
N ARG A 351 -7.78 0.91 5.26
CA ARG A 351 -7.83 2.26 5.86
C ARG A 351 -6.68 3.17 5.36
N GLY A 352 -6.32 3.03 4.10
CA GLY A 352 -5.27 3.75 3.40
C GLY A 352 -5.54 3.76 1.90
N GLY A 353 -4.50 3.86 1.11
CA GLY A 353 -4.50 3.72 -0.34
C GLY A 353 -3.48 2.66 -0.76
N THR A 354 -3.58 2.17 -1.98
CA THR A 354 -2.63 1.24 -2.60
C THR A 354 -2.48 1.58 -4.09
N ASP A 355 -1.46 1.05 -4.72
CA ASP A 355 -1.31 1.14 -6.17
C ASP A 355 -2.52 0.56 -6.90
N GLY A 356 -3.10 -0.54 -6.42
CA GLY A 356 -4.29 -1.15 -6.97
C GLY A 356 -5.48 -0.20 -7.06
N ALA A 357 -5.66 0.68 -6.05
CA ALA A 357 -6.68 1.71 -6.08
C ALA A 357 -6.47 2.70 -7.22
N GLN A 358 -5.25 3.23 -7.37
CA GLN A 358 -4.91 4.19 -8.42
C GLN A 358 -4.98 3.54 -9.81
N LEU A 359 -4.49 2.31 -9.97
CA LEU A 359 -4.54 1.54 -11.21
C LEU A 359 -5.99 1.26 -11.65
N SER A 360 -6.88 0.97 -10.70
CA SER A 360 -8.30 0.78 -10.97
C SER A 360 -8.93 2.03 -11.62
N PHE A 361 -8.57 3.22 -11.17
CA PHE A 361 -9.00 4.48 -11.77
C PHE A 361 -8.30 4.80 -13.09
N LYS A 362 -7.15 4.19 -13.39
CA LYS A 362 -6.50 4.24 -14.71
C LYS A 362 -7.11 3.25 -15.73
N GLY A 363 -8.14 2.48 -15.33
CA GLY A 363 -8.87 1.55 -16.18
C GLY A 363 -8.40 0.11 -16.09
N LEU A 364 -7.62 -0.26 -15.07
CA LEU A 364 -7.18 -1.61 -14.78
C LEU A 364 -7.79 -2.05 -13.44
N PRO A 365 -8.93 -2.76 -13.40
CA PRO A 365 -9.45 -3.30 -12.14
C PRO A 365 -8.37 -4.12 -11.43
N CYS A 366 -7.99 -3.70 -10.20
CA CYS A 366 -6.81 -4.24 -9.54
C CYS A 366 -7.01 -4.32 -8.02
N PRO A 367 -7.72 -5.35 -7.52
CA PRO A 367 -7.82 -5.60 -6.08
C PRO A 367 -6.50 -6.09 -5.50
N ASN A 368 -6.39 -6.03 -4.17
CA ASN A 368 -5.22 -6.40 -3.41
C ASN A 368 -5.39 -7.79 -2.78
N ILE A 369 -4.37 -8.63 -2.82
CA ILE A 369 -4.33 -9.99 -2.27
C ILE A 369 -3.20 -10.08 -1.26
N PHE A 370 -3.37 -10.87 -0.20
CA PHE A 370 -2.38 -11.10 0.83
C PHE A 370 -1.00 -11.54 0.29
N ALA A 371 0.05 -11.03 0.91
CA ALA A 371 1.44 -11.45 0.74
C ALA A 371 2.05 -12.04 2.03
N GLY A 372 1.28 -12.11 3.11
CA GLY A 372 1.65 -12.79 4.34
C GLY A 372 2.60 -12.04 5.26
N GLY A 373 2.95 -10.81 4.94
CA GLY A 373 3.71 -9.94 5.82
C GLY A 373 2.84 -9.36 6.94
N VAL A 374 3.45 -9.10 8.08
CA VAL A 374 2.77 -8.58 9.28
C VAL A 374 3.67 -7.58 10.00
N ASN A 375 3.07 -6.58 10.67
CA ASN A 375 3.76 -5.52 11.40
C ASN A 375 4.68 -4.68 10.52
N PHE A 376 4.19 -4.30 9.35
CA PHE A 376 4.90 -3.52 8.32
C PHE A 376 5.52 -2.22 8.85
N HIS A 377 6.44 -1.65 8.07
CA HIS A 377 7.08 -0.35 8.28
C HIS A 377 7.88 -0.24 9.59
N GLY A 378 8.24 -1.36 10.20
CA GLY A 378 8.91 -1.34 11.49
C GLY A 378 9.81 -2.53 11.80
N PRO A 379 10.55 -2.46 12.92
CA PRO A 379 11.54 -3.47 13.28
C PRO A 379 10.95 -4.78 13.82
N TYR A 380 9.64 -4.87 13.93
CA TYR A 380 8.92 -6.09 14.36
C TYR A 380 8.21 -6.79 13.19
N GLU A 381 8.49 -6.35 11.97
CA GLU A 381 7.99 -6.95 10.75
C GLU A 381 8.44 -8.40 10.64
N PHE A 382 7.52 -9.26 10.22
CA PHE A 382 7.79 -10.67 9.94
C PHE A 382 6.93 -11.19 8.81
N VAL A 383 7.33 -12.33 8.23
CA VAL A 383 6.51 -13.05 7.26
C VAL A 383 6.59 -14.55 7.52
N SER A 384 5.48 -15.27 7.35
CA SER A 384 5.44 -16.72 7.44
C SER A 384 5.81 -17.36 6.10
N VAL A 385 6.72 -18.33 6.13
CA VAL A 385 7.10 -19.12 4.94
C VAL A 385 5.89 -19.85 4.38
N GLN A 386 5.07 -20.45 5.24
CA GLN A 386 3.88 -21.21 4.84
C GLN A 386 2.81 -20.30 4.23
N VAL A 387 2.70 -19.06 4.71
CA VAL A 387 1.76 -18.08 4.12
C VAL A 387 2.25 -17.64 2.73
N MET A 388 3.55 -17.37 2.55
CA MET A 388 4.10 -17.10 1.21
C MET A 388 3.86 -18.26 0.24
N GLU A 389 4.04 -19.51 0.69
CA GLU A 389 3.75 -20.70 -0.13
C GLU A 389 2.27 -20.78 -0.51
N LYS A 390 1.36 -20.37 0.41
CA LYS A 390 -0.08 -20.30 0.14
C LYS A 390 -0.43 -19.18 -0.84
N ALA A 391 0.18 -18.01 -0.71
CA ALA A 391 0.00 -16.91 -1.65
C ALA A 391 0.42 -17.33 -3.08
N MET A 392 1.60 -17.95 -3.23
CA MET A 392 2.04 -18.53 -4.50
C MET A 392 1.02 -19.53 -5.07
N GLN A 393 0.47 -20.44 -4.24
CA GLN A 393 -0.55 -21.41 -4.67
C GLN A 393 -1.84 -20.69 -5.12
N VAL A 394 -2.26 -19.64 -4.44
CA VAL A 394 -3.44 -18.85 -4.83
C VAL A 394 -3.19 -18.15 -6.17
N VAL A 395 -2.02 -17.56 -6.39
CA VAL A 395 -1.64 -16.97 -7.68
C VAL A 395 -1.74 -18.01 -8.82
N THR A 396 -1.17 -19.20 -8.63
CA THR A 396 -1.23 -20.27 -9.65
C THR A 396 -2.68 -20.73 -9.91
N LYS A 397 -3.50 -20.81 -8.86
CA LYS A 397 -4.92 -21.19 -8.96
C LYS A 397 -5.76 -20.11 -9.65
N ILE A 398 -5.49 -18.83 -9.42
CA ILE A 398 -6.13 -17.73 -10.16
C ILE A 398 -5.86 -17.87 -11.66
N CYS A 399 -4.61 -18.15 -12.04
CA CYS A 399 -4.24 -18.35 -13.45
C CYS A 399 -4.99 -19.52 -14.09
N GLU A 400 -5.10 -20.65 -13.39
CA GLU A 400 -5.85 -21.83 -13.83
C GLU A 400 -7.34 -21.52 -14.01
N LEU A 401 -7.97 -20.93 -13.00
CA LEU A 401 -9.41 -20.58 -13.04
C LEU A 401 -9.73 -19.54 -14.11
N THR A 402 -8.82 -18.59 -14.33
CA THR A 402 -8.96 -17.60 -15.40
C THR A 402 -8.94 -18.24 -16.79
N ALA A 403 -8.15 -19.30 -17.00
CA ALA A 403 -8.14 -20.03 -18.26
C ALA A 403 -9.45 -20.82 -18.53
N GLU A 404 -10.20 -21.09 -17.48
CA GLU A 404 -11.53 -21.71 -17.57
C GLU A 404 -12.67 -20.69 -17.72
N PHE A 405 -12.37 -19.43 -17.38
CA PHE A 405 -13.35 -18.36 -17.44
C PHE A 405 -13.86 -18.14 -18.88
N ASN A 406 -15.18 -18.08 -19.03
CA ASN A 406 -15.84 -17.77 -20.28
C ASN A 406 -16.71 -16.54 -20.03
N ASP A 407 -16.49 -15.48 -20.82
CA ASP A 407 -17.36 -14.32 -20.89
C ASP A 407 -18.81 -14.68 -21.29
#